data_fd31421ce738f2165ef8392ce84220af
#
_entry.id   fd31421ce738f2165ef8392ce84220af
#
_cell.length_a   1.000
_cell.length_b   1.000
_cell.length_c   1.000
_cell.angle_alpha   90.00
_cell.angle_beta   90.00
_cell.angle_gamma   90.00
#
_symmetry.space_group_name_H-M   'P 1'
#
loop_
_entity.id
_entity.type
_entity.pdbx_description
1 polymer ?
#
loop_
_entity_poly.entity_id
_entity_poly.type
_entity_poly.pdbx_seq_one_letter_code
_entity_poly.pdbx_strand_id
1 'polypeptide(L)'
;MKGRWALVTGASSGFGEAIARRLAAEGCHVAINARRADRLERLAADLRERHGVETEILAFDVRDRGSVERTLGAAAELLDRLDILVNNAGLALALDPVQSGDPADWDQMIDTNVKGLLHVTRACLPGLVRRRGGDVVNIGSVAGHQVYAGGAVYAATKFAVRAISDALRYDVLGTGVRVINVEPGLAETEFSLVRFKGDADRARSVYQGVRPLAAEDVADAVAWAVTRPAHVNVQQILLMPTDQASAHALHRRTP
;
A
#
# COMPACT_ATOMS: atom_id res chain seq x y z
N MET A 1 9.22 -3.89 17.51
CA MET A 1 10.00 -3.55 16.29
C MET A 1 10.93 -2.35 16.51
N LYS A 2 11.29 -2.11 17.75
CA LYS A 2 12.06 -0.92 18.17
C LYS A 2 13.36 -0.73 17.35
N GLY A 3 13.54 0.48 16.81
CA GLY A 3 14.74 0.88 16.05
C GLY A 3 14.82 0.40 14.61
N ARG A 4 13.83 -0.38 14.11
CA ARG A 4 13.74 -0.73 12.69
C ARG A 4 13.25 0.47 11.87
N TRP A 5 13.68 0.57 10.63
CA TRP A 5 13.19 1.58 9.69
C TRP A 5 12.19 1.02 8.71
N ALA A 6 11.07 1.72 8.56
CA ALA A 6 10.04 1.41 7.58
C ALA A 6 9.86 2.56 6.59
N LEU A 7 9.82 2.28 5.29
CA LEU A 7 9.37 3.23 4.26
C LEU A 7 7.94 2.87 3.86
N VAL A 8 7.02 3.84 3.98
CA VAL A 8 5.61 3.67 3.59
C VAL A 8 5.27 4.64 2.46
N THR A 9 4.90 4.12 1.28
CA THR A 9 4.44 4.95 0.17
C THR A 9 2.94 5.24 0.26
N GLY A 10 2.52 6.42 -0.27
CA GLY A 10 1.12 6.84 -0.18
C GLY A 10 0.65 7.14 1.25
N ALA A 11 1.55 7.58 2.13
CA ALA A 11 1.30 7.75 3.56
C ALA A 11 0.45 9.00 3.92
N SER A 12 0.02 9.80 2.96
CA SER A 12 -0.72 11.05 3.24
C SER A 12 -2.20 10.84 3.57
N SER A 13 -2.73 9.62 3.53
CA SER A 13 -4.09 9.25 3.90
C SER A 13 -4.33 7.73 3.92
N GLY A 14 -5.47 7.31 4.44
CA GLY A 14 -5.99 5.94 4.36
C GLY A 14 -5.03 4.88 4.91
N PHE A 15 -4.88 3.78 4.18
CA PHE A 15 -4.03 2.67 4.65
C PHE A 15 -2.59 3.09 4.91
N GLY A 16 -1.99 3.92 4.05
CA GLY A 16 -0.60 4.34 4.22
C GLY A 16 -0.37 5.14 5.50
N GLU A 17 -1.28 6.04 5.84
CA GLU A 17 -1.24 6.78 7.10
C GLU A 17 -1.43 5.85 8.30
N ALA A 18 -2.45 4.98 8.27
CA ALA A 18 -2.70 4.01 9.35
C ALA A 18 -1.53 3.04 9.55
N ILE A 19 -0.93 2.54 8.47
CA ILE A 19 0.26 1.67 8.52
C ILE A 19 1.45 2.41 9.15
N ALA A 20 1.72 3.65 8.73
CA ALA A 20 2.80 4.46 9.30
C ALA A 20 2.60 4.66 10.82
N ARG A 21 1.38 5.00 11.25
CA ARG A 21 1.00 5.14 12.67
C ARG A 21 1.18 3.83 13.43
N ARG A 22 0.71 2.73 12.87
CA ARG A 22 0.77 1.41 13.51
C ARG A 22 2.21 0.92 13.67
N LEU A 23 3.07 1.12 12.66
CA LEU A 23 4.48 0.77 12.73
C LEU A 23 5.24 1.66 13.72
N ALA A 24 4.94 2.96 13.77
CA ALA A 24 5.51 3.87 14.77
C ALA A 24 5.12 3.48 16.19
N ALA A 25 3.87 3.07 16.43
CA ALA A 25 3.42 2.57 17.73
C ALA A 25 4.15 1.29 18.18
N GLU A 26 4.68 0.49 17.23
CA GLU A 26 5.56 -0.65 17.50
C GLU A 26 7.04 -0.26 17.72
N GLY A 27 7.34 1.05 17.67
CA GLY A 27 8.68 1.60 17.86
C GLY A 27 9.56 1.61 16.59
N CYS A 28 8.98 1.47 15.39
CA CYS A 28 9.71 1.69 14.16
C CYS A 28 9.94 3.19 13.92
N HIS A 29 11.12 3.55 13.43
CA HIS A 29 11.34 4.79 12.71
C HIS A 29 10.64 4.72 11.35
N VAL A 30 10.05 5.82 10.86
CA VAL A 30 9.21 5.76 9.67
C VAL A 30 9.60 6.83 8.65
N ALA A 31 10.03 6.39 7.48
CA ALA A 31 10.10 7.23 6.29
C ALA A 31 8.73 7.20 5.60
N ILE A 32 8.17 8.37 5.31
CA ILE A 32 6.83 8.51 4.75
C ILE A 32 6.89 9.22 3.40
N ASN A 33 6.26 8.59 2.40
CA ASN A 33 6.21 9.14 1.06
C ASN A 33 4.77 9.46 0.64
N ALA A 34 4.61 10.60 0.01
CA ALA A 34 3.46 10.97 -0.82
C ALA A 34 3.77 12.23 -1.65
N ARG A 35 2.80 12.67 -2.46
CA ARG A 35 2.88 13.93 -3.21
C ARG A 35 2.54 15.16 -2.38
N ARG A 36 1.69 15.00 -1.34
CA ARG A 36 1.17 16.09 -0.48
C ARG A 36 2.11 16.29 0.71
N ALA A 37 3.11 17.16 0.54
CA ALA A 37 4.13 17.42 1.55
C ALA A 37 3.55 17.94 2.87
N ASP A 38 2.55 18.83 2.80
CA ASP A 38 1.87 19.39 3.96
C ASP A 38 1.22 18.35 4.88
N ARG A 39 0.66 17.27 4.28
CA ARG A 39 0.10 16.16 5.05
C ARG A 39 1.18 15.28 5.65
N LEU A 40 2.30 15.08 4.94
CA LEU A 40 3.44 14.33 5.47
C LEU A 40 4.08 15.06 6.66
N GLU A 41 4.20 16.37 6.60
CA GLU A 41 4.74 17.18 7.71
C GLU A 41 3.88 17.03 8.99
N ARG A 42 2.56 17.10 8.84
CA ARG A 42 1.63 16.89 9.97
C ARG A 42 1.74 15.47 10.52
N LEU A 43 1.76 14.46 9.65
CA LEU A 43 1.90 13.08 10.08
C LEU A 43 3.24 12.85 10.78
N ALA A 44 4.35 13.33 10.22
CA ALA A 44 5.68 13.19 10.81
C ALA A 44 5.77 13.84 12.20
N ALA A 45 5.19 15.03 12.38
CA ALA A 45 5.13 15.70 13.68
C ALA A 45 4.37 14.87 14.71
N ASP A 46 3.17 14.38 14.34
CA ASP A 46 2.34 13.56 15.22
C ASP A 46 3.02 12.22 15.59
N LEU A 47 3.70 11.56 14.65
CA LEU A 47 4.43 10.33 14.94
C LEU A 47 5.60 10.55 15.92
N ARG A 48 6.35 11.62 15.74
CA ARG A 48 7.43 11.99 16.67
C ARG A 48 6.92 12.31 18.06
N GLU A 49 5.85 13.10 18.15
CA GLU A 49 5.26 13.52 19.42
C GLU A 49 4.68 12.33 20.21
N ARG A 50 3.92 11.46 19.54
CA ARG A 50 3.20 10.36 20.22
C ARG A 50 4.07 9.16 20.53
N HIS A 51 5.05 8.86 19.68
CA HIS A 51 5.78 7.59 19.76
C HIS A 51 7.28 7.76 19.99
N GLY A 52 7.82 8.98 19.93
CA GLY A 52 9.24 9.24 20.14
C GLY A 52 10.14 8.62 19.08
N VAL A 53 9.61 8.35 17.87
CA VAL A 53 10.35 7.74 16.76
C VAL A 53 10.92 8.80 15.82
N GLU A 54 11.99 8.44 15.11
CA GLU A 54 12.48 9.29 14.02
C GLU A 54 11.56 9.17 12.80
N THR A 55 11.43 10.29 12.07
CA THR A 55 10.65 10.31 10.83
C THR A 55 11.41 11.02 9.72
N GLU A 56 11.30 10.49 8.50
CA GLU A 56 11.87 11.10 7.29
C GLU A 56 10.76 11.35 6.27
N ILE A 57 10.75 12.53 5.66
CA ILE A 57 9.73 12.92 4.67
C ILE A 57 10.34 12.84 3.28
N LEU A 58 9.74 12.01 2.43
CA LEU A 58 10.16 11.76 1.05
C LEU A 58 9.04 12.17 0.09
N ALA A 59 8.98 13.45 -0.27
CA ALA A 59 7.95 13.99 -1.15
C ALA A 59 8.29 13.73 -2.62
N PHE A 60 7.66 12.70 -3.22
CA PHE A 60 7.75 12.41 -4.66
C PHE A 60 6.51 11.67 -5.17
N ASP A 61 6.29 11.73 -6.48
CA ASP A 61 5.31 10.90 -7.17
C ASP A 61 5.95 9.57 -7.60
N VAL A 62 5.39 8.45 -7.15
CA VAL A 62 5.92 7.11 -7.50
C VAL A 62 5.88 6.81 -9.00
N ARG A 63 5.04 7.53 -9.78
CA ARG A 63 4.94 7.42 -11.23
C ARG A 63 6.16 8.00 -11.94
N ASP A 64 6.76 9.03 -11.37
CA ASP A 64 7.96 9.67 -11.92
C ASP A 64 9.22 8.92 -11.49
N ARG A 65 9.69 8.01 -12.38
CA ARG A 65 10.90 7.24 -12.14
C ARG A 65 12.10 8.12 -11.79
N GLY A 66 12.28 9.23 -12.50
CA GLY A 66 13.40 10.12 -12.26
C GLY A 66 13.35 10.78 -10.88
N SER A 67 12.14 11.16 -10.43
CA SER A 67 11.91 11.68 -9.06
C SER A 67 12.18 10.61 -7.99
N VAL A 68 11.71 9.37 -8.21
CA VAL A 68 12.02 8.24 -7.32
C VAL A 68 13.51 8.00 -7.19
N GLU A 69 14.24 7.90 -8.33
CA GLU A 69 15.67 7.64 -8.35
C GLU A 69 16.48 8.78 -7.69
N ARG A 70 16.14 10.04 -7.94
CA ARG A 70 16.81 11.18 -7.31
C ARG A 70 16.57 11.23 -5.80
N THR A 71 15.31 11.12 -5.37
CA THR A 71 14.97 11.29 -3.95
C THR A 71 15.48 10.13 -3.11
N LEU A 72 15.26 8.89 -3.56
CA LEU A 72 15.76 7.71 -2.85
C LEU A 72 17.29 7.58 -2.95
N GLY A 73 17.90 8.01 -4.07
CA GLY A 73 19.36 8.06 -4.19
C GLY A 73 19.99 9.06 -3.23
N ALA A 74 19.35 10.22 -3.01
CA ALA A 74 19.78 11.18 -1.99
C ALA A 74 19.61 10.67 -0.56
N ALA A 75 18.66 9.74 -0.34
CA ALA A 75 18.39 9.09 0.96
C ALA A 75 19.13 7.74 1.10
N ALA A 76 20.36 7.62 0.56
CA ALA A 76 21.12 6.37 0.56
C ALA A 76 21.35 5.80 1.97
N GLU A 77 21.63 6.65 2.96
CA GLU A 77 21.79 6.24 4.36
C GLU A 77 20.52 5.60 4.93
N LEU A 78 19.34 6.12 4.57
CA LEU A 78 18.07 5.50 4.92
C LEU A 78 17.94 4.13 4.25
N LEU A 79 18.24 4.02 2.95
CA LEU A 79 18.12 2.76 2.22
C LEU A 79 19.06 1.69 2.76
N ASP A 80 20.23 2.07 3.24
CA ASP A 80 21.20 1.14 3.85
C ASP A 80 20.73 0.60 5.21
N ARG A 81 19.84 1.28 5.91
CA ARG A 81 19.25 0.84 7.19
C ARG A 81 17.78 0.44 7.11
N LEU A 82 17.17 0.48 5.92
CA LEU A 82 15.77 0.17 5.72
C LEU A 82 15.46 -1.30 6.03
N ASP A 83 14.50 -1.57 6.91
CA ASP A 83 14.07 -2.93 7.28
C ASP A 83 12.76 -3.34 6.64
N ILE A 84 11.87 -2.38 6.37
CA ILE A 84 10.53 -2.64 5.87
C ILE A 84 10.22 -1.66 4.75
N LEU A 85 9.88 -2.17 3.57
CA LEU A 85 9.28 -1.39 2.50
C LEU A 85 7.78 -1.72 2.42
N VAL A 86 6.92 -0.70 2.50
CA VAL A 86 5.48 -0.85 2.27
C VAL A 86 5.09 -0.11 0.99
N ASN A 87 4.87 -0.84 -0.07
CA ASN A 87 4.32 -0.35 -1.32
C ASN A 87 2.80 -0.23 -1.19
N ASN A 88 2.34 0.90 -0.66
CA ASN A 88 0.93 1.18 -0.46
C ASN A 88 0.37 2.18 -1.49
N ALA A 89 1.21 3.06 -2.06
CA ALA A 89 0.73 4.01 -3.06
C ALA A 89 -0.04 3.31 -4.18
N GLY A 90 -1.30 3.68 -4.34
CA GLY A 90 -2.20 3.07 -5.32
C GLY A 90 -3.53 3.81 -5.36
N LEU A 91 -4.25 3.63 -6.46
CA LEU A 91 -5.58 4.21 -6.66
C LEU A 91 -6.41 3.36 -7.61
N ALA A 92 -7.71 3.64 -7.63
CA ALA A 92 -8.61 3.26 -8.71
C ALA A 92 -9.32 4.51 -9.21
N LEU A 93 -9.65 4.52 -10.49
CA LEU A 93 -10.41 5.59 -11.14
C LEU A 93 -11.57 4.97 -11.90
N ALA A 94 -12.71 5.61 -11.78
CA ALA A 94 -13.97 5.26 -12.43
C ALA A 94 -14.46 3.81 -12.17
N LEU A 95 -15.56 3.46 -12.75
CA LEU A 95 -16.15 2.10 -12.84
C LEU A 95 -16.85 1.99 -14.20
N ASP A 96 -16.09 2.28 -15.27
CA ASP A 96 -16.62 2.31 -16.61
C ASP A 96 -16.30 1.02 -17.37
N PRO A 97 -17.23 0.52 -18.20
CA PRO A 97 -16.91 -0.54 -19.14
C PRO A 97 -15.76 -0.13 -20.07
N VAL A 98 -14.97 -1.10 -20.52
CA VAL A 98 -13.78 -0.85 -21.36
C VAL A 98 -14.07 0.01 -22.59
N GLN A 99 -15.22 -0.20 -23.24
CA GLN A 99 -15.59 0.55 -24.44
C GLN A 99 -15.90 2.04 -24.22
N SER A 100 -16.06 2.48 -22.97
CA SER A 100 -16.39 3.87 -22.59
C SER A 100 -15.45 4.47 -21.57
N GLY A 101 -14.46 3.71 -21.10
CA GLY A 101 -13.50 4.18 -20.10
C GLY A 101 -12.50 5.17 -20.69
N ASP A 102 -12.02 6.07 -19.83
CA ASP A 102 -11.01 7.07 -20.18
C ASP A 102 -9.60 6.45 -20.17
N PRO A 103 -8.86 6.44 -21.29
CA PRO A 103 -7.48 5.95 -21.33
C PRO A 103 -6.54 6.66 -20.35
N ALA A 104 -6.75 7.94 -20.07
CA ALA A 104 -5.93 8.68 -19.10
C ALA A 104 -6.09 8.13 -17.68
N ASP A 105 -7.28 7.67 -17.29
CA ASP A 105 -7.53 6.99 -16.03
C ASP A 105 -6.81 5.63 -15.99
N TRP A 106 -6.76 4.92 -17.12
CA TRP A 106 -6.05 3.64 -17.23
C TRP A 106 -4.54 3.81 -17.04
N ASP A 107 -3.96 4.77 -17.76
CA ASP A 107 -2.53 5.09 -17.67
C ASP A 107 -2.17 5.45 -16.21
N GLN A 108 -2.97 6.30 -15.57
CA GLN A 108 -2.74 6.68 -14.19
C GLN A 108 -2.81 5.50 -13.22
N MET A 109 -3.75 4.56 -13.39
CA MET A 109 -3.83 3.34 -12.58
C MET A 109 -2.63 2.43 -12.78
N ILE A 110 -2.21 2.19 -14.04
CA ILE A 110 -1.07 1.34 -14.37
C ILE A 110 0.23 1.97 -13.87
N ASP A 111 0.43 3.25 -14.13
CA ASP A 111 1.64 3.97 -13.74
C ASP A 111 1.80 4.01 -12.21
N THR A 112 0.69 4.19 -11.47
CA THR A 112 0.75 4.23 -10.00
C THR A 112 0.89 2.84 -9.40
N ASN A 113 -0.06 1.94 -9.74
CA ASN A 113 -0.23 0.68 -9.01
C ASN A 113 0.82 -0.37 -9.42
N VAL A 114 1.36 -0.28 -10.64
CA VAL A 114 2.32 -1.27 -11.19
C VAL A 114 3.70 -0.66 -11.33
N LYS A 115 3.87 0.35 -12.18
CA LYS A 115 5.19 0.93 -12.43
C LYS A 115 5.74 1.64 -11.19
N GLY A 116 4.90 2.40 -10.46
CA GLY A 116 5.29 3.07 -9.23
C GLY A 116 5.78 2.11 -8.15
N LEU A 117 5.07 0.99 -7.95
CA LEU A 117 5.51 -0.08 -7.05
C LEU A 117 6.88 -0.63 -7.47
N LEU A 118 7.08 -0.90 -8.76
CA LEU A 118 8.35 -1.42 -9.27
C LEU A 118 9.49 -0.41 -9.14
N HIS A 119 9.25 0.89 -9.41
CA HIS A 119 10.26 1.93 -9.26
C HIS A 119 10.80 2.00 -7.83
N VAL A 120 9.90 2.03 -6.85
CA VAL A 120 10.28 2.11 -5.43
C VAL A 120 10.94 0.80 -4.97
N THR A 121 10.38 -0.35 -5.35
CA THR A 121 10.95 -1.66 -5.00
C THR A 121 12.38 -1.80 -5.54
N ARG A 122 12.59 -1.43 -6.81
CA ARG A 122 13.93 -1.48 -7.44
C ARG A 122 14.95 -0.62 -6.71
N ALA A 123 14.55 0.54 -6.19
CA ALA A 123 15.45 1.42 -5.45
C ALA A 123 15.79 0.88 -4.05
N CYS A 124 14.82 0.26 -3.36
CA CYS A 124 14.98 -0.17 -1.96
C CYS A 124 15.56 -1.59 -1.83
N LEU A 125 15.19 -2.50 -2.72
CA LEU A 125 15.51 -3.92 -2.63
C LEU A 125 17.00 -4.26 -2.50
N PRO A 126 17.93 -3.60 -3.22
CA PRO A 126 19.35 -3.89 -3.11
C PRO A 126 19.89 -3.75 -1.67
N GLY A 127 19.43 -2.77 -0.90
CA GLY A 127 19.79 -2.58 0.50
C GLY A 127 19.34 -3.77 1.37
N LEU A 128 18.08 -4.18 1.24
CA LEU A 128 17.53 -5.33 1.96
C LEU A 128 18.29 -6.62 1.65
N VAL A 129 18.59 -6.87 0.37
CA VAL A 129 19.34 -8.05 -0.07
C VAL A 129 20.75 -8.06 0.49
N ARG A 130 21.48 -6.93 0.44
CA ARG A 130 22.85 -6.81 1.03
C ARG A 130 22.85 -7.12 2.52
N ARG A 131 21.84 -6.62 3.26
CA ARG A 131 21.72 -6.85 4.71
C ARG A 131 21.20 -8.24 5.08
N ARG A 132 20.82 -9.04 4.07
CA ARG A 132 20.28 -10.41 4.21
C ARG A 132 19.06 -10.47 5.14
N GLY A 133 18.12 -9.56 4.96
CA GLY A 133 16.89 -9.53 5.76
C GLY A 133 16.05 -8.30 5.48
N GLY A 134 14.82 -8.36 5.96
CA GLY A 134 13.81 -7.30 5.85
C GLY A 134 12.54 -7.76 5.15
N ASP A 135 11.62 -6.83 5.02
CA ASP A 135 10.27 -7.11 4.53
C ASP A 135 9.90 -6.18 3.37
N VAL A 136 9.36 -6.75 2.30
CA VAL A 136 8.65 -6.00 1.25
C VAL A 136 7.17 -6.33 1.38
N VAL A 137 6.37 -5.35 1.75
CA VAL A 137 4.91 -5.47 1.87
C VAL A 137 4.26 -4.73 0.71
N ASN A 138 3.49 -5.44 -0.10
CA ASN A 138 2.71 -4.86 -1.18
C ASN A 138 1.23 -4.83 -0.79
N ILE A 139 0.55 -3.71 -1.00
CA ILE A 139 -0.89 -3.61 -0.77
C ILE A 139 -1.62 -4.00 -2.06
N GLY A 140 -2.07 -5.23 -2.07
CA GLY A 140 -2.90 -5.82 -3.11
C GLY A 140 -4.37 -5.40 -3.02
N SER A 141 -5.26 -6.34 -3.30
CA SER A 141 -6.73 -6.22 -3.16
C SER A 141 -7.39 -7.56 -3.44
N VAL A 142 -8.61 -7.79 -2.93
CA VAL A 142 -9.50 -8.84 -3.43
C VAL A 142 -9.66 -8.77 -4.95
N ALA A 143 -9.55 -7.59 -5.56
CA ALA A 143 -9.54 -7.37 -7.00
C ALA A 143 -8.32 -7.99 -7.72
N GLY A 144 -7.30 -8.46 -6.99
CA GLY A 144 -6.20 -9.27 -7.52
C GLY A 144 -6.52 -10.77 -7.60
N HIS A 145 -7.70 -11.19 -7.16
CA HIS A 145 -8.21 -12.56 -7.23
C HIS A 145 -9.47 -12.69 -8.07
N GLN A 146 -10.31 -11.65 -8.04
CA GLN A 146 -11.63 -11.67 -8.65
C GLN A 146 -11.87 -10.34 -9.39
N VAL A 147 -12.41 -10.43 -10.60
CA VAL A 147 -12.76 -9.27 -11.42
C VAL A 147 -14.22 -8.88 -11.19
N TYR A 148 -14.58 -7.63 -11.48
CA TYR A 148 -15.97 -7.14 -11.40
C TYR A 148 -16.24 -6.16 -12.54
N ALA A 149 -17.52 -5.95 -12.85
CA ALA A 149 -17.94 -5.07 -13.93
C ALA A 149 -17.43 -3.62 -13.71
N GLY A 150 -16.89 -3.01 -14.77
CA GLY A 150 -16.30 -1.67 -14.71
C GLY A 150 -14.94 -1.59 -14.01
N GLY A 151 -14.43 -2.70 -13.47
CA GLY A 151 -13.16 -2.74 -12.75
C GLY A 151 -11.98 -3.30 -13.54
N ALA A 152 -12.08 -3.44 -14.86
CA ALA A 152 -11.11 -4.17 -15.68
C ALA A 152 -9.67 -3.75 -15.46
N VAL A 153 -9.34 -2.47 -15.59
CA VAL A 153 -7.96 -1.99 -15.47
C VAL A 153 -7.48 -2.00 -14.02
N TYR A 154 -8.31 -1.58 -13.07
CA TYR A 154 -7.94 -1.67 -11.66
C TYR A 154 -7.67 -3.12 -11.25
N ALA A 155 -8.56 -4.06 -11.59
CA ALA A 155 -8.35 -5.49 -11.33
C ALA A 155 -7.06 -5.98 -11.98
N ALA A 156 -6.82 -5.66 -13.26
CA ALA A 156 -5.58 -6.02 -13.95
C ALA A 156 -4.34 -5.53 -13.19
N THR A 157 -4.35 -4.28 -12.68
CA THR A 157 -3.22 -3.78 -11.88
C THR A 157 -3.03 -4.56 -10.58
N LYS A 158 -4.11 -5.01 -9.92
CA LYS A 158 -4.02 -5.77 -8.67
C LYS A 158 -3.65 -7.25 -8.90
N PHE A 159 -4.06 -7.84 -10.02
CA PHE A 159 -3.50 -9.12 -10.48
C PHE A 159 -1.99 -9.00 -10.76
N ALA A 160 -1.55 -7.88 -11.41
CA ALA A 160 -0.14 -7.62 -11.62
C ALA A 160 0.65 -7.47 -10.31
N VAL A 161 0.13 -6.76 -9.31
CA VAL A 161 0.75 -6.64 -7.97
C VAL A 161 0.94 -8.01 -7.33
N ARG A 162 -0.06 -8.90 -7.42
CA ARG A 162 0.04 -10.26 -6.93
C ARG A 162 1.13 -11.05 -7.67
N ALA A 163 1.10 -11.03 -9.01
CA ALA A 163 2.10 -11.73 -9.83
C ALA A 163 3.53 -11.21 -9.55
N ILE A 164 3.71 -9.88 -9.40
CA ILE A 164 4.98 -9.26 -9.03
C ILE A 164 5.43 -9.74 -7.64
N SER A 165 4.52 -9.80 -6.67
CA SER A 165 4.82 -10.28 -5.32
C SER A 165 5.28 -11.74 -5.33
N ASP A 166 4.61 -12.57 -6.12
CA ASP A 166 4.95 -14.00 -6.27
C ASP A 166 6.33 -14.15 -6.95
N ALA A 167 6.58 -13.45 -8.05
CA ALA A 167 7.87 -13.48 -8.76
C ALA A 167 9.02 -12.96 -7.89
N LEU A 168 8.78 -11.86 -7.16
CA LEU A 168 9.80 -11.26 -6.29
C LEU A 168 10.29 -12.24 -5.20
N ARG A 169 9.44 -13.17 -4.72
CA ARG A 169 9.86 -14.22 -3.77
C ARG A 169 10.92 -15.14 -4.35
N TYR A 170 10.86 -15.44 -5.65
CA TYR A 170 11.90 -16.21 -6.32
C TYR A 170 13.20 -15.40 -6.45
N ASP A 171 13.08 -14.11 -6.80
CA ASP A 171 14.24 -13.24 -6.99
C ASP A 171 15.03 -13.04 -5.69
N VAL A 172 14.36 -13.05 -4.53
CA VAL A 172 15.00 -12.85 -3.22
C VAL A 172 15.22 -14.15 -2.45
N LEU A 173 14.99 -15.31 -3.04
CA LEU A 173 15.15 -16.61 -2.36
C LEU A 173 16.58 -16.77 -1.84
N GLY A 174 16.73 -17.16 -0.57
CA GLY A 174 18.01 -17.33 0.10
C GLY A 174 18.68 -16.02 0.58
N THR A 175 18.07 -14.86 0.34
CA THR A 175 18.60 -13.56 0.81
C THR A 175 18.12 -13.19 2.22
N GLY A 176 17.12 -13.89 2.76
CA GLY A 176 16.49 -13.54 4.05
C GLY A 176 15.41 -12.45 3.94
N VAL A 177 15.18 -11.88 2.76
CA VAL A 177 14.09 -10.90 2.52
C VAL A 177 12.76 -11.65 2.39
N ARG A 178 11.72 -11.14 3.05
CA ARG A 178 10.35 -11.66 2.98
C ARG A 178 9.49 -10.78 2.08
N VAL A 179 8.60 -11.38 1.30
CA VAL A 179 7.66 -10.64 0.44
C VAL A 179 6.24 -11.01 0.83
N ILE A 180 5.48 -10.00 1.24
CA ILE A 180 4.14 -10.11 1.83
C ILE A 180 3.18 -9.35 0.93
N ASN A 181 2.06 -9.95 0.56
CA ASN A 181 0.97 -9.29 -0.15
C ASN A 181 -0.26 -9.21 0.76
N VAL A 182 -0.67 -8.01 1.16
CA VAL A 182 -1.88 -7.77 1.96
C VAL A 182 -2.98 -7.29 1.02
N GLU A 183 -4.11 -8.01 0.98
CA GLU A 183 -5.15 -7.90 -0.04
C GLU A 183 -6.51 -7.60 0.58
N PRO A 184 -6.79 -6.31 0.88
CA PRO A 184 -8.06 -5.93 1.46
C PRO A 184 -9.24 -6.11 0.50
N GLY A 185 -10.40 -6.47 1.08
CA GLY A 185 -11.71 -6.30 0.48
C GLY A 185 -12.20 -4.86 0.58
N LEU A 186 -13.51 -4.70 0.79
CA LEU A 186 -14.16 -3.40 0.92
C LEU A 186 -13.67 -2.69 2.19
N ALA A 187 -13.01 -1.55 2.02
CA ALA A 187 -12.52 -0.73 3.12
C ALA A 187 -12.88 0.74 2.92
N GLU A 188 -13.27 1.41 4.00
CA GLU A 188 -13.63 2.83 3.95
C GLU A 188 -12.41 3.72 4.19
N THR A 189 -12.03 4.47 3.15
CA THR A 189 -10.93 5.44 3.14
C THR A 189 -11.23 6.53 2.12
N GLU A 190 -10.29 7.48 1.90
CA GLU A 190 -10.39 8.44 0.77
C GLU A 190 -10.39 7.76 -0.62
N PHE A 191 -10.17 6.44 -0.68
CA PHE A 191 -10.07 5.70 -1.95
C PHE A 191 -11.31 5.82 -2.83
N SER A 192 -12.52 5.69 -2.25
CA SER A 192 -13.76 5.82 -3.02
C SER A 192 -13.98 7.25 -3.51
N LEU A 193 -13.58 8.25 -2.73
CA LEU A 193 -13.65 9.65 -3.15
C LEU A 193 -12.71 9.91 -4.35
N VAL A 194 -11.50 9.36 -4.33
CA VAL A 194 -10.54 9.43 -5.44
C VAL A 194 -11.09 8.68 -6.66
N ARG A 195 -11.62 7.47 -6.47
CA ARG A 195 -12.22 6.66 -7.55
C ARG A 195 -13.29 7.40 -8.31
N PHE A 196 -14.14 8.11 -7.61
CA PHE A 196 -15.25 8.86 -8.21
C PHE A 196 -14.93 10.36 -8.44
N LYS A 197 -13.65 10.71 -8.52
CA LYS A 197 -13.18 12.05 -8.89
C LYS A 197 -13.81 13.17 -8.03
N GLY A 198 -14.04 12.90 -6.73
CA GLY A 198 -14.61 13.85 -5.77
C GLY A 198 -16.12 13.76 -5.57
N ASP A 199 -16.83 12.89 -6.28
CA ASP A 199 -18.27 12.64 -6.07
C ASP A 199 -18.48 11.92 -4.71
N ALA A 200 -18.80 12.72 -3.68
CA ALA A 200 -18.93 12.25 -2.31
C ALA A 200 -20.18 11.38 -2.11
N ASP A 201 -21.27 11.62 -2.86
CA ASP A 201 -22.50 10.83 -2.73
C ASP A 201 -22.29 9.43 -3.29
N ARG A 202 -21.69 9.35 -4.46
CA ARG A 202 -21.32 8.09 -5.08
C ARG A 202 -20.30 7.33 -4.23
N ALA A 203 -19.32 8.02 -3.65
CA ALA A 203 -18.34 7.41 -2.74
C ALA A 203 -19.01 6.82 -1.50
N ARG A 204 -19.96 7.53 -0.86
CA ARG A 204 -20.71 7.04 0.30
C ARG A 204 -21.62 5.86 -0.03
N SER A 205 -22.23 5.84 -1.21
CA SER A 205 -23.15 4.78 -1.63
C SER A 205 -22.48 3.39 -1.68
N VAL A 206 -21.16 3.33 -1.87
CA VAL A 206 -20.41 2.06 -1.86
C VAL A 206 -20.57 1.32 -0.54
N TYR A 207 -20.63 2.04 0.57
CA TYR A 207 -20.63 1.49 1.94
C TYR A 207 -22.02 1.34 2.55
N GLN A 208 -23.09 1.75 1.85
CA GLN A 208 -24.46 1.68 2.39
C GLN A 208 -24.86 0.24 2.76
N GLY A 209 -25.28 0.07 4.01
CA GLY A 209 -25.72 -1.23 4.54
C GLY A 209 -24.62 -2.26 4.78
N VAL A 210 -23.35 -1.88 4.66
CA VAL A 210 -22.19 -2.75 4.91
C VAL A 210 -21.31 -2.13 5.99
N ARG A 211 -20.74 -2.93 6.87
CA ARG A 211 -19.66 -2.49 7.75
C ARG A 211 -18.32 -2.82 7.06
N PRO A 212 -17.68 -1.83 6.42
CA PRO A 212 -16.41 -2.05 5.73
C PRO A 212 -15.26 -2.26 6.71
N LEU A 213 -14.09 -2.69 6.20
CA LEU A 213 -12.83 -2.60 6.94
C LEU A 213 -12.49 -1.14 7.18
N ALA A 214 -11.89 -0.86 8.33
CA ALA A 214 -11.19 0.39 8.60
C ALA A 214 -9.74 0.31 8.10
N ALA A 215 -9.08 1.46 7.99
CA ALA A 215 -7.67 1.50 7.61
C ALA A 215 -6.77 0.80 8.64
N GLU A 216 -7.16 0.87 9.90
CA GLU A 216 -6.50 0.26 11.05
C GLU A 216 -6.49 -1.27 10.96
N ASP A 217 -7.56 -1.91 10.45
CA ASP A 217 -7.61 -3.36 10.28
C ASP A 217 -6.51 -3.85 9.31
N VAL A 218 -6.28 -3.08 8.24
CA VAL A 218 -5.22 -3.37 7.28
C VAL A 218 -3.83 -3.10 7.87
N ALA A 219 -3.70 -2.02 8.65
CA ALA A 219 -2.46 -1.68 9.33
C ALA A 219 -2.06 -2.75 10.37
N ASP A 220 -3.02 -3.29 11.11
CA ASP A 220 -2.81 -4.40 12.04
C ASP A 220 -2.36 -5.67 11.34
N ALA A 221 -2.95 -6.01 10.20
CA ALA A 221 -2.53 -7.16 9.38
C ALA A 221 -1.08 -7.01 8.88
N VAL A 222 -0.68 -5.80 8.43
CA VAL A 222 0.70 -5.50 8.06
C VAL A 222 1.64 -5.66 9.25
N ALA A 223 1.34 -5.02 10.38
CA ALA A 223 2.16 -5.09 11.60
C ALA A 223 2.31 -6.54 12.09
N TRP A 224 1.22 -7.30 12.09
CA TRP A 224 1.27 -8.72 12.44
C TRP A 224 2.19 -9.51 11.52
N ALA A 225 2.12 -9.33 10.21
CA ALA A 225 2.92 -10.08 9.26
C ALA A 225 4.43 -9.81 9.42
N VAL A 226 4.84 -8.55 9.55
CA VAL A 226 6.26 -8.16 9.66
C VAL A 226 6.86 -8.47 11.05
N THR A 227 6.02 -8.78 12.05
CA THR A 227 6.48 -9.19 13.39
C THR A 227 6.67 -10.70 13.53
N ARG A 228 6.37 -11.50 12.52
CA ARG A 228 6.61 -12.94 12.57
C ARG A 228 8.12 -13.25 12.66
N PRO A 229 8.51 -14.40 13.24
CA PRO A 229 9.90 -14.83 13.27
C PRO A 229 10.54 -14.81 11.88
N ALA A 230 11.84 -14.55 11.77
CA ALA A 230 12.53 -14.33 10.51
C ALA A 230 12.38 -15.46 9.47
N HIS A 231 12.23 -16.70 9.93
CA HIS A 231 12.03 -17.86 9.05
C HIS A 231 10.58 -18.03 8.56
N VAL A 232 9.65 -17.20 9.06
CA VAL A 232 8.23 -17.23 8.68
C VAL A 232 7.95 -16.12 7.68
N ASN A 233 7.67 -16.48 6.44
CA ASN A 233 7.18 -15.56 5.43
C ASN A 233 5.66 -15.71 5.27
N VAL A 234 4.89 -14.74 5.74
CA VAL A 234 3.46 -14.64 5.47
C VAL A 234 3.27 -14.14 4.05
N GLN A 235 3.11 -15.04 3.10
CA GLN A 235 3.13 -14.69 1.67
C GLN A 235 1.93 -13.84 1.26
N GLN A 236 0.75 -14.11 1.87
CA GLN A 236 -0.51 -13.51 1.45
C GLN A 236 -1.48 -13.42 2.62
N ILE A 237 -2.18 -12.28 2.72
CA ILE A 237 -3.28 -12.08 3.65
C ILE A 237 -4.45 -11.49 2.87
N LEU A 238 -5.48 -12.28 2.62
CA LEU A 238 -6.75 -11.79 2.09
C LEU A 238 -7.65 -11.42 3.27
N LEU A 239 -7.92 -10.11 3.43
CA LEU A 239 -8.67 -9.55 4.54
C LEU A 239 -10.00 -9.00 4.05
N MET A 240 -11.12 -9.55 4.53
CA MET A 240 -12.46 -9.17 4.10
C MET A 240 -13.30 -8.71 5.29
N PRO A 241 -14.18 -7.69 5.14
CA PRO A 241 -15.22 -7.46 6.14
C PRO A 241 -16.16 -8.67 6.22
N THR A 242 -16.74 -8.92 7.38
CA THR A 242 -17.68 -10.06 7.56
C THR A 242 -18.91 -9.99 6.68
N ASP A 243 -19.28 -8.80 6.23
CA ASP A 243 -20.39 -8.56 5.32
C ASP A 243 -20.03 -8.80 3.84
N GLN A 244 -18.77 -9.20 3.52
CA GLN A 244 -18.30 -9.44 2.16
C GLN A 244 -17.73 -10.85 2.00
N ALA A 245 -18.33 -11.65 1.13
CA ALA A 245 -17.85 -13.01 0.82
C ALA A 245 -16.98 -13.05 -0.45
N SER A 246 -17.12 -12.09 -1.37
CA SER A 246 -16.35 -12.01 -2.61
C SER A 246 -16.36 -10.58 -3.15
N ALA A 247 -15.67 -10.32 -4.26
CA ALA A 247 -15.73 -9.01 -4.94
C ALA A 247 -17.18 -8.65 -5.39
N HIS A 248 -18.07 -9.63 -5.48
CA HIS A 248 -19.44 -9.48 -5.98
C HIS A 248 -20.53 -9.67 -4.91
N ALA A 249 -20.21 -10.39 -3.84
CA ALA A 249 -21.19 -10.80 -2.84
C ALA A 249 -21.01 -9.98 -1.56
N LEU A 250 -21.91 -9.04 -1.36
CA LEU A 250 -22.02 -8.19 -0.18
C LEU A 250 -23.37 -8.46 0.51
N HIS A 251 -23.36 -8.68 1.80
CA HIS A 251 -24.57 -8.63 2.62
C HIS A 251 -24.84 -7.16 2.99
N ARG A 252 -25.90 -6.60 2.42
CA ARG A 252 -26.33 -5.23 2.76
C ARG A 252 -27.49 -5.30 3.76
N ARG A 253 -27.28 -4.70 4.93
CA ARG A 253 -28.32 -4.60 5.95
C ARG A 253 -29.39 -3.63 5.46
N THR A 254 -30.63 -4.03 5.61
CA THR A 254 -31.77 -3.11 5.40
C THR A 254 -31.72 -2.01 6.46
N PRO A 255 -32.01 -0.75 6.11
CA PRO A 255 -32.10 0.36 7.07
C PRO A 255 -33.10 0.10 8.19
#